data_d67b510b3667e845b35966ac224e2623
#
_entry.id   d67b510b3667e845b35966ac224e2623
#
_cell.length_a   1.000
_cell.length_b   1.000
_cell.length_c   1.000
_cell.angle_alpha   90.00
_cell.angle_beta   90.00
_cell.angle_gamma   90.00
#
_symmetry.space_group_name_H-M   'P 1'
#
loop_
_entity.id
_entity.type
_entity.pdbx_description
1 polymer ?
#
loop_
_entity_poly.entity_id
_entity_poly.type
_entity_poly.pdbx_seq_one_letter_code
_entity_poly.pdbx_strand_id
1 'polypeptide(L)'
;FNTFINDGSTEAFNKGEFKETSFFGDPNSSFMVKYTFGEKMDGLFNTPDVIQQDNLGIAAYMKPAQMLTALRDVVLGKERFDAAFAEYIRRWAFKHPTPWDFFHTMENVSGEDLSWFWRAWVLNTWKLDQTVKAVAYVDEKPEKGVEITIENLEKMVMPVAVLVKESNGKEHKINLPVEIWQRGAEWRFNVPTTSEIKEVILDP
;
A
#
# COMPACT_ATOMS: atom_id res chain seq x y z
N PHE A 1 15.03 5.02 -4.17
CA PHE A 1 14.55 6.25 -4.84
C PHE A 1 14.66 6.16 -6.36
N ASN A 2 15.80 5.72 -6.89
CA ASN A 2 16.06 5.75 -8.33
C ASN A 2 15.00 4.99 -9.14
N THR A 3 14.66 3.76 -8.75
CA THR A 3 13.63 2.96 -9.42
C THR A 3 12.28 3.68 -9.42
N PHE A 4 11.84 4.16 -8.26
CA PHE A 4 10.58 4.91 -8.12
C PHE A 4 10.52 6.16 -9.05
N ILE A 5 11.61 6.93 -9.11
CA ILE A 5 11.68 8.12 -9.99
C ILE A 5 11.74 7.72 -11.47
N ASN A 6 12.48 6.67 -11.81
CA ASN A 6 12.56 6.18 -13.19
C ASN A 6 11.19 5.71 -13.69
N ASP A 7 10.46 4.95 -12.87
CA ASP A 7 9.13 4.46 -13.23
C ASP A 7 8.17 5.62 -13.48
N GLY A 8 8.12 6.60 -12.56
CA GLY A 8 7.31 7.80 -12.74
C GLY A 8 7.72 8.67 -13.93
N SER A 9 9.02 8.80 -14.19
CA SER A 9 9.54 9.57 -15.33
C SER A 9 9.22 8.88 -16.66
N THR A 10 9.34 7.55 -16.70
CA THR A 10 9.02 6.75 -17.88
C THR A 10 7.51 6.82 -18.19
N GLU A 11 6.69 6.70 -17.15
CA GLU A 11 5.23 6.83 -17.28
C GLU A 11 4.85 8.23 -17.81
N ALA A 12 5.43 9.28 -17.24
CA ALA A 12 5.17 10.66 -17.65
C ALA A 12 5.63 10.93 -19.10
N PHE A 13 6.83 10.45 -19.46
CA PHE A 13 7.38 10.61 -20.82
C PHE A 13 6.53 9.89 -21.87
N ASN A 14 6.12 8.67 -21.59
CA ASN A 14 5.33 7.84 -22.49
C ASN A 14 3.82 8.07 -22.38
N LYS A 15 3.36 9.03 -21.57
CA LYS A 15 1.95 9.32 -21.31
C LYS A 15 1.14 8.08 -20.88
N GLY A 16 1.76 7.20 -20.12
CA GLY A 16 1.17 5.93 -19.66
C GLY A 16 1.22 4.78 -20.68
N GLU A 17 1.72 5.01 -21.89
CA GLU A 17 1.99 3.95 -22.83
C GLU A 17 3.24 3.13 -22.43
N PHE A 18 3.32 1.88 -22.87
CA PHE A 18 4.47 0.99 -22.66
C PHE A 18 4.78 0.61 -21.21
N LYS A 19 3.82 0.71 -20.29
CA LYS A 19 4.00 0.24 -18.90
C LYS A 19 4.46 -1.22 -18.83
N GLU A 20 3.95 -2.06 -19.71
CA GLU A 20 4.23 -3.50 -19.78
C GLU A 20 5.66 -3.82 -20.26
N THR A 21 6.36 -2.86 -20.84
CA THR A 21 7.72 -3.05 -21.41
C THR A 21 8.81 -2.59 -20.46
N SER A 22 8.51 -2.21 -19.24
CA SER A 22 9.52 -1.87 -18.23
C SER A 22 10.44 -3.08 -18.01
N PHE A 23 11.73 -2.83 -17.79
CA PHE A 23 12.74 -3.91 -17.59
C PHE A 23 12.35 -4.87 -16.45
N PHE A 24 11.62 -4.39 -15.46
CA PHE A 24 11.15 -5.17 -14.31
C PHE A 24 9.69 -5.64 -14.45
N GLY A 25 9.04 -5.41 -15.58
CA GLY A 25 7.61 -5.68 -15.77
C GLY A 25 6.71 -4.67 -15.05
N ASP A 26 5.42 -4.93 -15.02
CA ASP A 26 4.48 -4.12 -14.25
C ASP A 26 4.77 -4.32 -12.74
N PRO A 27 5.13 -3.26 -12.00
CA PRO A 27 5.38 -3.35 -10.56
C PRO A 27 4.15 -3.81 -9.75
N ASN A 28 2.95 -3.68 -10.33
CA ASN A 28 1.69 -4.15 -9.75
C ASN A 28 1.32 -5.58 -10.18
N SER A 29 2.18 -6.24 -10.97
CA SER A 29 1.90 -7.62 -11.35
C SER A 29 1.91 -8.55 -10.13
N SER A 30 1.02 -9.53 -10.13
CA SER A 30 0.95 -10.56 -9.08
C SER A 30 2.28 -11.30 -8.87
N PHE A 31 3.09 -11.40 -9.91
CA PHE A 31 4.43 -11.95 -9.87
C PHE A 31 5.36 -11.10 -8.98
N MET A 32 5.38 -9.78 -9.18
CA MET A 32 6.21 -8.86 -8.40
C MET A 32 5.79 -8.81 -6.94
N VAL A 33 4.48 -8.78 -6.66
CA VAL A 33 3.94 -8.83 -5.29
C VAL A 33 4.38 -10.11 -4.58
N LYS A 34 4.30 -11.26 -5.24
CA LYS A 34 4.74 -12.54 -4.67
C LYS A 34 6.22 -12.56 -4.31
N TYR A 35 7.08 -11.96 -5.13
CA TYR A 35 8.50 -11.84 -4.81
C TYR A 35 8.77 -10.85 -3.68
N THR A 36 8.10 -9.70 -3.69
CA THR A 36 8.27 -8.65 -2.67
C THR A 36 7.90 -9.12 -1.27
N PHE A 37 6.87 -9.97 -1.16
CA PHE A 37 6.37 -10.50 0.11
C PHE A 37 6.63 -12.01 0.27
N GLY A 38 7.64 -12.54 -0.42
CA GLY A 38 8.05 -13.95 -0.33
C GLY A 38 8.54 -14.35 1.07
N GLU A 39 8.51 -15.64 1.37
CA GLU A 39 8.86 -16.17 2.71
C GLU A 39 10.32 -15.98 3.11
N LYS A 40 11.23 -15.86 2.12
CA LYS A 40 12.68 -15.75 2.33
C LYS A 40 13.22 -14.36 2.02
N MET A 41 12.41 -13.32 2.20
CA MET A 41 12.83 -11.95 1.91
C MET A 41 13.74 -11.39 3.00
N ASP A 42 14.73 -10.62 2.58
CA ASP A 42 15.57 -9.82 3.47
C ASP A 42 14.89 -8.49 3.83
N GLY A 43 15.19 -7.97 5.02
CA GLY A 43 14.75 -6.65 5.45
C GLY A 43 15.42 -5.55 4.64
N LEU A 44 14.69 -4.47 4.33
CA LEU A 44 15.25 -3.33 3.59
C LEU A 44 16.33 -2.57 4.36
N PHE A 45 16.39 -2.74 5.67
CA PHE A 45 17.37 -2.09 6.54
C PHE A 45 18.68 -2.87 6.67
N ASN A 46 18.76 -4.04 6.07
CA ASN A 46 19.98 -4.85 6.06
C ASN A 46 21.07 -4.18 5.22
N THR A 47 22.31 -4.31 5.66
CA THR A 47 23.46 -3.89 4.85
C THR A 47 23.66 -4.85 3.67
N PRO A 48 24.17 -4.37 2.52
CA PRO A 48 24.26 -5.16 1.29
C PRO A 48 25.06 -6.46 1.44
N ASP A 49 25.99 -6.51 2.37
CA ASP A 49 26.86 -7.67 2.63
C ASP A 49 26.16 -8.84 3.34
N VAL A 50 25.00 -8.59 3.97
CA VAL A 50 24.20 -9.64 4.62
C VAL A 50 22.95 -10.02 3.85
N ILE A 51 22.60 -9.29 2.78
CA ILE A 51 21.46 -9.62 1.93
C ILE A 51 21.80 -10.85 1.08
N GLN A 52 20.89 -11.82 1.02
CA GLN A 52 21.04 -12.98 0.14
C GLN A 52 21.09 -12.51 -1.32
N GLN A 53 22.00 -13.06 -2.11
CA GLN A 53 22.24 -12.61 -3.49
C GLN A 53 20.96 -12.64 -4.35
N ASP A 54 20.12 -13.65 -4.19
CA ASP A 54 18.87 -13.80 -4.94
C ASP A 54 17.84 -12.71 -4.56
N ASN A 55 17.97 -12.13 -3.37
CA ASN A 55 17.06 -11.09 -2.87
C ASN A 55 17.57 -9.66 -3.14
N LEU A 56 18.84 -9.50 -3.54
CA LEU A 56 19.46 -8.18 -3.66
C LEU A 56 18.69 -7.25 -4.60
N GLY A 57 18.29 -7.75 -5.76
CA GLY A 57 17.51 -6.96 -6.73
C GLY A 57 16.15 -6.52 -6.17
N ILE A 58 15.48 -7.38 -5.43
CA ILE A 58 14.18 -7.10 -4.85
C ILE A 58 14.31 -6.13 -3.67
N ALA A 59 15.24 -6.40 -2.75
CA ALA A 59 15.44 -5.56 -1.57
C ALA A 59 16.00 -4.17 -1.90
N ALA A 60 16.90 -4.07 -2.89
CA ALA A 60 17.55 -2.81 -3.21
C ALA A 60 16.75 -1.91 -4.18
N TYR A 61 15.90 -2.49 -5.03
CA TYR A 61 15.23 -1.74 -6.10
C TYR A 61 13.70 -1.86 -6.05
N MET A 62 13.14 -3.08 -6.08
CA MET A 62 11.72 -3.29 -6.30
C MET A 62 10.88 -2.98 -5.08
N LYS A 63 11.15 -3.61 -3.95
CA LYS A 63 10.39 -3.40 -2.72
C LYS A 63 10.45 -1.95 -2.24
N PRO A 64 11.60 -1.22 -2.27
CA PRO A 64 11.62 0.20 -1.95
C PRO A 64 10.80 1.06 -2.91
N ALA A 65 10.77 0.74 -4.21
CA ALA A 65 9.94 1.47 -5.17
C ALA A 65 8.46 1.26 -4.90
N GLN A 66 8.02 0.02 -4.67
CA GLN A 66 6.64 -0.30 -4.29
C GLN A 66 6.24 0.37 -2.97
N MET A 67 7.14 0.38 -1.98
CA MET A 67 6.93 1.09 -0.72
C MET A 67 6.65 2.58 -0.96
N LEU A 68 7.45 3.24 -1.78
CA LEU A 68 7.26 4.67 -2.06
C LEU A 68 5.97 4.92 -2.86
N THR A 69 5.62 4.04 -3.79
CA THR A 69 4.35 4.09 -4.52
C THR A 69 3.16 3.92 -3.57
N ALA A 70 3.21 2.94 -2.68
CA ALA A 70 2.16 2.73 -1.67
C ALA A 70 2.04 3.93 -0.72
N LEU A 71 3.17 4.50 -0.28
CA LEU A 71 3.17 5.69 0.56
C LEU A 71 2.55 6.89 -0.16
N ARG A 72 2.86 7.06 -1.45
CA ARG A 72 2.37 8.16 -2.28
C ARG A 72 0.89 8.03 -2.63
N ASP A 73 0.48 6.87 -3.12
CA ASP A 73 -0.83 6.71 -3.75
C ASP A 73 -1.90 6.24 -2.76
N VAL A 74 -1.52 5.51 -1.70
CA VAL A 74 -2.47 4.90 -0.74
C VAL A 74 -2.47 5.63 0.61
N VAL A 75 -1.28 5.96 1.16
CA VAL A 75 -1.20 6.46 2.54
C VAL A 75 -1.33 7.98 2.61
N LEU A 76 -0.46 8.72 1.91
CA LEU A 76 -0.41 10.18 2.01
C LEU A 76 -1.26 10.90 0.96
N GLY A 77 -1.47 10.28 -0.19
CA GLY A 77 -1.95 10.96 -1.38
C GLY A 77 -0.84 11.73 -2.10
N LYS A 78 -1.00 11.91 -3.40
CA LYS A 78 0.05 12.45 -4.30
C LYS A 78 0.56 13.82 -3.86
N GLU A 79 -0.33 14.73 -3.54
CA GLU A 79 0.06 16.11 -3.19
C GLU A 79 0.94 16.18 -1.93
N ARG A 80 0.55 15.47 -0.88
CA ARG A 80 1.28 15.49 0.39
C ARG A 80 2.62 14.75 0.27
N PHE A 81 2.62 13.62 -0.40
CA PHE A 81 3.85 12.88 -0.66
C PHE A 81 4.82 13.69 -1.52
N ASP A 82 4.36 14.23 -2.64
CA ASP A 82 5.21 14.97 -3.59
C ASP A 82 5.82 16.22 -2.91
N ALA A 83 5.07 16.94 -2.08
CA ALA A 83 5.59 18.05 -1.28
C ALA A 83 6.66 17.60 -0.28
N ALA A 84 6.41 16.51 0.47
CA ALA A 84 7.36 15.98 1.44
C ALA A 84 8.63 15.44 0.77
N PHE A 85 8.49 14.77 -0.37
CA PHE A 85 9.61 14.23 -1.13
C PHE A 85 10.46 15.35 -1.76
N ALA A 86 9.84 16.40 -2.30
CA ALA A 86 10.54 17.57 -2.80
C ALA A 86 11.33 18.27 -1.69
N GLU A 87 10.75 18.41 -0.50
CA GLU A 87 11.44 18.98 0.66
C GLU A 87 12.61 18.11 1.12
N TYR A 88 12.45 16.76 1.09
CA TYR A 88 13.57 15.87 1.36
C TYR A 88 14.73 16.11 0.37
N ILE A 89 14.46 16.18 -0.93
CA ILE A 89 15.48 16.47 -1.94
C ILE A 89 16.13 17.84 -1.67
N ARG A 90 15.35 18.88 -1.36
CA ARG A 90 15.86 20.21 -1.05
C ARG A 90 16.79 20.22 0.16
N ARG A 91 16.47 19.48 1.21
CA ARG A 91 17.31 19.41 2.44
C ARG A 91 18.59 18.64 2.24
N TRP A 92 18.53 17.57 1.47
CA TRP A 92 19.58 16.54 1.44
C TRP A 92 20.33 16.41 0.13
N ALA A 93 19.97 17.15 -0.93
CA ALA A 93 20.72 17.16 -2.19
C ALA A 93 22.20 17.45 -1.93
N PHE A 94 23.06 16.65 -2.55
CA PHE A 94 24.52 16.71 -2.41
C PHE A 94 25.06 16.44 -0.98
N LYS A 95 24.26 15.86 -0.11
CA LYS A 95 24.63 15.43 1.24
C LYS A 95 24.51 13.91 1.36
N HIS A 96 24.79 13.38 2.55
CA HIS A 96 24.76 11.95 2.85
C HIS A 96 23.70 11.67 3.93
N PRO A 97 22.39 11.67 3.59
CA PRO A 97 21.34 11.38 4.55
C PRO A 97 21.34 9.91 4.97
N THR A 98 20.92 9.68 6.20
CA THR A 98 20.56 8.36 6.68
C THR A 98 19.10 8.04 6.33
N PRO A 99 18.65 6.78 6.41
CA PRO A 99 17.24 6.45 6.26
C PRO A 99 16.33 7.21 7.25
N TRP A 100 16.81 7.49 8.45
CA TRP A 100 16.07 8.26 9.47
C TRP A 100 15.81 9.70 9.04
N ASP A 101 16.73 10.32 8.33
CA ASP A 101 16.56 11.66 7.79
C ASP A 101 15.42 11.71 6.77
N PHE A 102 15.26 10.64 5.99
CA PHE A 102 14.14 10.49 5.08
C PHE A 102 12.83 10.31 5.86
N PHE A 103 12.76 9.38 6.81
CA PHE A 103 11.56 9.10 7.59
C PHE A 103 11.07 10.36 8.32
N HIS A 104 11.95 11.01 9.06
CA HIS A 104 11.61 12.23 9.79
C HIS A 104 11.20 13.39 8.85
N THR A 105 11.79 13.48 7.66
CA THR A 105 11.38 14.52 6.70
C THR A 105 9.98 14.25 6.18
N MET A 106 9.68 13.00 5.81
CA MET A 106 8.36 12.61 5.34
C MET A 106 7.29 12.86 6.41
N GLU A 107 7.53 12.45 7.64
CA GLU A 107 6.61 12.67 8.78
C GLU A 107 6.44 14.17 9.10
N ASN A 108 7.54 14.91 9.16
CA ASN A 108 7.51 16.35 9.50
C ASN A 108 6.71 17.17 8.48
N VAL A 109 6.90 16.89 7.19
CA VAL A 109 6.24 17.68 6.13
C VAL A 109 4.81 17.21 5.87
N SER A 110 4.56 15.91 5.92
CA SER A 110 3.21 15.38 5.75
C SER A 110 2.30 15.61 6.96
N GLY A 111 2.90 15.79 8.15
CA GLY A 111 2.15 15.90 9.41
C GLY A 111 1.54 14.58 9.89
N GLU A 112 2.00 13.44 9.39
CA GLU A 112 1.51 12.09 9.72
C GLU A 112 2.54 11.30 10.52
N ASP A 113 2.08 10.51 11.48
CA ASP A 113 2.90 9.47 12.11
C ASP A 113 2.96 8.26 11.19
N LEU A 114 4.13 8.05 10.57
CA LEU A 114 4.39 6.94 9.66
C LEU A 114 5.20 5.81 10.32
N SER A 115 5.35 5.82 11.64
CA SER A 115 6.14 4.81 12.37
C SER A 115 5.65 3.38 12.12
N TRP A 116 4.33 3.17 12.00
CA TRP A 116 3.72 1.90 11.65
C TRP A 116 4.13 1.45 10.24
N PHE A 117 4.20 2.39 9.29
CA PHE A 117 4.56 2.13 7.88
C PHE A 117 6.05 1.73 7.77
N TRP A 118 6.95 2.50 8.37
CA TRP A 118 8.39 2.18 8.37
C TRP A 118 8.68 0.86 9.06
N ARG A 119 8.00 0.57 10.17
CA ARG A 119 8.11 -0.70 10.87
C ARG A 119 7.76 -1.87 9.96
N ALA A 120 6.67 -1.79 9.22
CA ALA A 120 6.18 -2.86 8.37
C ALA A 120 7.03 -3.05 7.11
N TRP A 121 7.32 -1.96 6.40
CA TRP A 121 7.98 -2.02 5.10
C TRP A 121 9.50 -2.14 5.18
N VAL A 122 10.13 -1.45 6.14
CA VAL A 122 11.59 -1.28 6.19
C VAL A 122 12.25 -2.16 7.25
N LEU A 123 11.71 -2.14 8.46
CA LEU A 123 12.34 -2.78 9.62
C LEU A 123 11.98 -4.26 9.76
N ASN A 124 10.98 -4.74 9.04
CA ASN A 124 10.52 -6.12 9.08
C ASN A 124 10.29 -6.69 7.68
N THR A 125 10.10 -8.00 7.64
CA THR A 125 9.72 -8.76 6.43
C THR A 125 8.27 -9.23 6.51
N TRP A 126 7.41 -8.41 7.12
CA TRP A 126 6.00 -8.74 7.30
C TRP A 126 5.27 -8.78 5.95
N LYS A 127 4.27 -9.66 5.88
CA LYS A 127 3.41 -9.81 4.71
C LYS A 127 2.12 -9.02 4.92
N LEU A 128 1.57 -8.53 3.80
CA LEU A 128 0.23 -7.96 3.73
C LEU A 128 -0.71 -9.03 3.18
N ASP A 129 -1.77 -9.33 3.93
CA ASP A 129 -2.85 -10.21 3.48
C ASP A 129 -4.15 -9.78 4.16
N GLN A 130 -5.04 -9.17 3.39
CA GLN A 130 -6.33 -8.64 3.86
C GLN A 130 -7.45 -9.29 3.07
N THR A 131 -8.54 -9.64 3.75
CA THR A 131 -9.65 -10.37 3.14
C THR A 131 -11.02 -9.89 3.64
N VAL A 132 -12.04 -10.12 2.83
CA VAL A 132 -13.43 -10.04 3.28
C VAL A 132 -13.77 -11.34 4.02
N LYS A 133 -13.95 -11.25 5.34
CA LYS A 133 -14.27 -12.38 6.20
C LYS A 133 -15.74 -12.77 6.16
N ALA A 134 -16.62 -11.78 6.20
CA ALA A 134 -18.06 -12.00 6.21
C ALA A 134 -18.83 -10.82 5.63
N VAL A 135 -19.99 -11.15 5.07
CA VAL A 135 -20.98 -10.19 4.58
C VAL A 135 -22.35 -10.67 5.11
N ALA A 136 -23.04 -9.87 5.90
CA ALA A 136 -24.31 -10.22 6.51
C ALA A 136 -25.32 -9.08 6.38
N TYR A 137 -26.54 -9.36 5.94
CA TYR A 137 -27.59 -8.36 5.86
C TYR A 137 -28.17 -8.05 7.25
N VAL A 138 -28.44 -6.79 7.50
CA VAL A 138 -29.14 -6.36 8.72
C VAL A 138 -30.56 -6.94 8.72
N ASP A 139 -30.91 -7.65 9.79
CA ASP A 139 -32.20 -8.37 9.91
C ASP A 139 -32.51 -9.30 8.73
N GLU A 140 -31.48 -9.85 8.08
CA GLU A 140 -31.60 -10.73 6.89
C GLU A 140 -32.26 -10.03 5.67
N LYS A 141 -32.25 -8.69 5.61
CA LYS A 141 -32.91 -7.89 4.59
C LYS A 141 -31.94 -6.98 3.86
N PRO A 142 -31.74 -7.19 2.55
CA PRO A 142 -30.81 -6.36 1.75
C PRO A 142 -31.12 -4.87 1.82
N GLU A 143 -32.41 -4.48 1.87
CA GLU A 143 -32.85 -3.10 1.93
C GLU A 143 -32.58 -2.40 3.26
N LYS A 144 -32.19 -3.14 4.31
CA LYS A 144 -31.82 -2.58 5.61
C LYS A 144 -30.33 -2.28 5.76
N GLY A 145 -29.54 -2.67 4.76
CA GLY A 145 -28.10 -2.52 4.77
C GLY A 145 -27.35 -3.82 4.99
N VAL A 146 -26.04 -3.74 4.87
CA VAL A 146 -25.13 -4.89 5.04
C VAL A 146 -24.04 -4.55 6.04
N GLU A 147 -23.72 -5.46 6.95
CA GLU A 147 -22.52 -5.45 7.77
C GLU A 147 -21.43 -6.24 7.05
N ILE A 148 -20.29 -5.63 6.84
CA ILE A 148 -19.12 -6.25 6.22
C ILE A 148 -18.04 -6.37 7.29
N THR A 149 -17.46 -7.56 7.41
CA THR A 149 -16.31 -7.83 8.26
C THR A 149 -15.10 -8.06 7.35
N ILE A 150 -14.06 -7.28 7.54
CA ILE A 150 -12.75 -7.50 6.92
C ILE A 150 -11.76 -7.99 7.97
N GLU A 151 -10.77 -8.76 7.52
CA GLU A 151 -9.74 -9.35 8.39
C GLU A 151 -8.35 -9.16 7.78
N ASN A 152 -7.40 -8.80 8.64
CA ASN A 152 -5.98 -8.80 8.30
C ASN A 152 -5.35 -10.12 8.79
N LEU A 153 -4.96 -10.97 7.85
CA LEU A 153 -4.46 -12.32 8.13
C LEU A 153 -2.99 -12.36 8.50
N GLU A 154 -2.25 -11.29 8.19
CA GLU A 154 -0.81 -11.20 8.39
C GLU A 154 -0.43 -9.99 9.26
N LYS A 155 0.85 -9.72 9.43
CA LYS A 155 1.34 -8.70 10.39
C LYS A 155 1.40 -7.29 9.82
N MET A 156 1.56 -7.15 8.50
CA MET A 156 1.58 -5.82 7.86
C MET A 156 0.15 -5.29 7.81
N VAL A 157 -0.02 -4.05 8.19
CA VAL A 157 -1.29 -3.33 8.11
C VAL A 157 -1.20 -2.23 7.07
N MET A 158 -2.29 -2.01 6.31
CA MET A 158 -2.43 -0.92 5.35
C MET A 158 -3.86 -0.37 5.44
N PRO A 159 -4.11 0.88 5.00
CA PRO A 159 -5.46 1.34 4.73
C PRO A 159 -6.14 0.42 3.71
N VAL A 160 -7.46 0.33 3.73
CA VAL A 160 -8.22 -0.56 2.85
C VAL A 160 -9.23 0.23 2.03
N ALA A 161 -9.16 0.13 0.72
CA ALA A 161 -10.22 0.59 -0.16
C ALA A 161 -11.22 -0.56 -0.38
N VAL A 162 -12.50 -0.29 -0.21
CA VAL A 162 -13.57 -1.29 -0.40
C VAL A 162 -14.55 -0.80 -1.45
N LEU A 163 -14.81 -1.62 -2.46
CA LEU A 163 -15.86 -1.40 -3.43
C LEU A 163 -16.96 -2.43 -3.23
N VAL A 164 -18.15 -1.97 -2.88
CA VAL A 164 -19.34 -2.80 -2.72
C VAL A 164 -20.27 -2.54 -3.91
N LYS A 165 -20.63 -3.60 -4.65
CA LYS A 165 -21.53 -3.52 -5.80
C LYS A 165 -22.85 -4.20 -5.47
N GLU A 166 -23.96 -3.48 -5.65
CA GLU A 166 -25.31 -4.02 -5.54
C GLU A 166 -25.79 -4.63 -6.88
N SER A 167 -26.75 -5.55 -6.81
CA SER A 167 -27.35 -6.22 -7.99
C SER A 167 -28.11 -5.25 -8.91
N ASN A 168 -28.58 -4.11 -8.36
CA ASN A 168 -29.21 -3.02 -9.12
C ASN A 168 -28.21 -2.12 -9.85
N GLY A 169 -26.89 -2.37 -9.73
CA GLY A 169 -25.82 -1.60 -10.35
C GLY A 169 -25.28 -0.43 -9.52
N LYS A 170 -25.81 -0.22 -8.32
CA LYS A 170 -25.29 0.82 -7.42
C LYS A 170 -23.93 0.39 -6.83
N GLU A 171 -23.02 1.33 -6.72
CA GLU A 171 -21.68 1.11 -6.16
C GLU A 171 -21.42 2.00 -4.95
N HIS A 172 -20.75 1.44 -3.94
CA HIS A 172 -20.30 2.17 -2.76
C HIS A 172 -18.78 2.03 -2.65
N LYS A 173 -18.09 3.16 -2.65
CA LYS A 173 -16.62 3.24 -2.47
C LYS A 173 -16.35 3.72 -1.06
N ILE A 174 -15.62 2.92 -0.29
CA ILE A 174 -15.33 3.17 1.12
C ILE A 174 -13.82 3.10 1.32
N ASN A 175 -13.23 4.12 1.91
CA ASN A 175 -11.83 4.13 2.29
C ASN A 175 -11.74 4.01 3.81
N LEU A 176 -11.11 2.96 4.28
CA LEU A 176 -10.90 2.68 5.69
C LEU A 176 -9.45 3.00 6.04
N PRO A 177 -9.21 3.87 7.04
CA PRO A 177 -7.86 4.25 7.43
C PRO A 177 -7.14 3.11 8.16
N VAL A 178 -5.81 3.21 8.29
CA VAL A 178 -5.00 2.16 8.93
C VAL A 178 -5.35 1.96 10.41
N GLU A 179 -5.91 2.96 11.07
CA GLU A 179 -6.31 2.94 12.48
C GLU A 179 -7.37 1.88 12.79
N ILE A 180 -8.10 1.38 11.80
CA ILE A 180 -9.05 0.27 12.00
C ILE A 180 -8.36 -0.97 12.60
N TRP A 181 -7.07 -1.15 12.33
CA TRP A 181 -6.27 -2.28 12.81
C TRP A 181 -5.68 -2.10 14.21
N GLN A 182 -5.86 -0.94 14.85
CA GLN A 182 -5.31 -0.68 16.21
C GLN A 182 -5.95 -1.56 17.29
N ARG A 183 -7.18 -2.04 17.08
CA ARG A 183 -7.93 -2.81 18.09
C ARG A 183 -7.94 -4.32 17.84
N GLY A 184 -7.36 -4.77 16.74
CA GLY A 184 -7.31 -6.19 16.39
C GLY A 184 -7.23 -6.43 14.90
N ALA A 185 -7.26 -7.69 14.53
CA ALA A 185 -7.14 -8.12 13.14
C ALA A 185 -8.47 -8.04 12.36
N GLU A 186 -9.58 -7.74 13.01
CA GLU A 186 -10.91 -7.66 12.39
C GLU A 186 -11.49 -6.26 12.53
N TRP A 187 -12.15 -5.81 11.45
CA TRP A 187 -12.94 -4.60 11.45
C TRP A 187 -14.30 -4.81 10.83
N ARG A 188 -15.35 -4.25 11.47
CA ARG A 188 -16.73 -4.33 11.00
C ARG A 188 -17.27 -2.95 10.70
N PHE A 189 -18.00 -2.85 9.62
CA PHE A 189 -18.66 -1.60 9.22
C PHE A 189 -19.93 -1.88 8.45
N ASN A 190 -20.85 -0.91 8.49
CA ASN A 190 -22.14 -1.02 7.82
C ASN A 190 -22.15 -0.19 6.53
N VAL A 191 -22.77 -0.74 5.50
CA VAL A 191 -23.03 -0.06 4.23
C VAL A 191 -24.53 -0.02 4.00
N PRO A 192 -25.11 1.17 3.75
CA PRO A 192 -26.55 1.27 3.42
C PRO A 192 -26.77 0.71 2.01
N THR A 193 -27.53 -0.36 1.91
CA THR A 193 -27.88 -1.02 0.65
C THR A 193 -29.37 -0.93 0.37
N THR A 194 -29.75 -1.11 -0.89
CA THR A 194 -31.13 -1.08 -1.36
C THR A 194 -31.50 -2.35 -2.13
N SER A 195 -30.51 -3.19 -2.42
CA SER A 195 -30.67 -4.48 -3.07
C SER A 195 -29.60 -5.48 -2.60
N GLU A 196 -29.64 -6.68 -3.09
CA GLU A 196 -28.65 -7.70 -2.80
C GLU A 196 -27.24 -7.29 -3.24
N ILE A 197 -26.23 -7.70 -2.47
CA ILE A 197 -24.82 -7.51 -2.82
C ILE A 197 -24.44 -8.50 -3.92
N LYS A 198 -23.89 -7.98 -4.99
CA LYS A 198 -23.31 -8.76 -6.08
C LYS A 198 -21.85 -9.10 -5.81
N GLU A 199 -21.10 -8.14 -5.26
CA GLU A 199 -19.66 -8.28 -5.09
C GLU A 199 -19.13 -7.31 -4.02
N VAL A 200 -18.13 -7.74 -3.26
CA VAL A 200 -17.31 -6.91 -2.38
C VAL A 200 -15.86 -7.11 -2.79
N ILE A 201 -15.18 -6.02 -3.19
CA ILE A 201 -13.80 -6.04 -3.68
C ILE A 201 -12.95 -5.21 -2.71
N LEU A 202 -11.81 -5.75 -2.30
CA LEU A 202 -10.78 -4.99 -1.59
C LEU A 202 -9.76 -4.49 -2.62
N ASP A 203 -9.32 -3.25 -2.46
CA ASP A 203 -8.32 -2.55 -3.27
C ASP A 203 -8.59 -2.69 -4.79
N PRO A 204 -9.78 -2.23 -5.24
CA PRO A 204 -10.26 -2.38 -6.61
C PRO A 204 -9.44 -1.59 -7.64
#